data_5370dfa3bcd4d6192db82ad36e644aae
#
_entry.id   5370dfa3bcd4d6192db82ad36e644aae
#
_cell.length_a   1.000
_cell.length_b   1.000
_cell.length_c   1.000
_cell.angle_alpha   90.00
_cell.angle_beta   90.00
_cell.angle_gamma   90.00
#
_symmetry.space_group_name_H-M   'P 1'
#
loop_
_entity.id
_entity.type
_entity.pdbx_description
1 polymer ?
#
loop_
_entity_poly.entity_id
_entity_poly.type
_entity_poly.pdbx_seq_one_letter_code
_entity_poly.pdbx_strand_id
1 'polypeptide(L)'
;MARSRWRLDDVLAACPWLRLRTPQGLGRLLGRLGITSQRGRHYLHSPDPDYEAKVTAIAAARQRAAADPARHVLLYLDEVTIGRQPTLAAAWAARGDQPRARRSYREDTLTRLLGALDAVSGRVHASRASRITVPRLVRFFQAVVAAYPHAATITVVLDNWPVHFHPDLLCALVPQTSPFPRYLPPSWPTAPHPTAVATWGGLALPIQLLPLPTYASWANPIEKVWRKLRQDLGHLHPFADDLPRLRAELDAWLARYHRPAPDLLRYVGLASHD
;
A
#
# COMPACT_ATOMS: atom_id res chain seq x y z
N MET A 1 2.14 -5.60 40.82
CA MET A 1 2.59 -5.58 39.40
C MET A 1 1.40 -5.33 38.51
N ALA A 2 1.44 -4.32 37.64
CA ALA A 2 0.44 -4.09 36.62
C ALA A 2 0.53 -5.20 35.56
N ARG A 3 -0.57 -5.94 35.34
CA ARG A 3 -0.63 -7.00 34.31
C ARG A 3 -1.21 -6.41 33.04
N SER A 4 -0.53 -6.59 31.93
CA SER A 4 -1.00 -6.16 30.60
C SER A 4 -2.04 -7.12 29.99
N ARG A 5 -2.14 -8.35 30.49
CA ARG A 5 -3.08 -9.37 30.04
C ARG A 5 -3.56 -10.22 31.21
N TRP A 6 -4.86 -10.46 31.27
CA TRP A 6 -5.50 -11.34 32.25
C TRP A 6 -5.90 -12.67 31.59
N ARG A 7 -5.54 -13.78 32.24
CA ARG A 7 -6.07 -15.10 31.93
C ARG A 7 -7.24 -15.40 32.87
N LEU A 8 -8.08 -16.34 32.50
CA LEU A 8 -9.22 -16.72 33.36
C LEU A 8 -8.76 -17.19 34.75
N ASP A 9 -7.64 -17.90 34.84
CA ASP A 9 -7.05 -18.33 36.11
C ASP A 9 -6.61 -17.12 36.96
N ASP A 10 -6.06 -16.10 36.35
CA ASP A 10 -5.65 -14.88 37.05
C ASP A 10 -6.85 -14.14 37.65
N VAL A 11 -7.96 -14.10 36.90
CA VAL A 11 -9.20 -13.50 37.36
C VAL A 11 -9.81 -14.29 38.52
N LEU A 12 -9.81 -15.64 38.42
CA LEU A 12 -10.28 -16.50 39.50
C LEU A 12 -9.47 -16.28 40.79
N ALA A 13 -8.16 -16.19 40.68
CA ALA A 13 -7.27 -15.95 41.81
C ALA A 13 -7.47 -14.54 42.44
N ALA A 14 -7.67 -13.53 41.58
CA ALA A 14 -7.87 -12.15 42.03
C ALA A 14 -9.28 -11.85 42.58
N CYS A 15 -10.28 -12.66 42.17
CA CYS A 15 -11.69 -12.43 42.50
C CYS A 15 -12.33 -13.66 43.16
N PRO A 16 -11.85 -14.13 44.34
CA PRO A 16 -12.38 -15.31 45.02
C PRO A 16 -13.84 -15.17 45.46
N TRP A 17 -14.32 -13.93 45.58
CA TRP A 17 -15.71 -13.58 45.90
C TRP A 17 -16.71 -14.03 44.82
N LEU A 18 -16.27 -14.28 43.58
CA LEU A 18 -17.10 -14.84 42.50
C LEU A 18 -17.55 -16.28 42.78
N ARG A 19 -16.92 -16.97 43.74
CA ARG A 19 -17.19 -18.37 44.11
C ARG A 19 -17.16 -19.35 42.95
N LEU A 20 -16.40 -19.03 41.87
CA LEU A 20 -16.19 -19.89 40.72
C LEU A 20 -14.88 -20.68 40.91
N ARG A 21 -14.94 -21.96 40.62
CA ARG A 21 -13.79 -22.87 40.84
C ARG A 21 -13.03 -23.23 39.56
N THR A 22 -13.61 -22.91 38.39
CA THR A 22 -13.02 -23.33 37.10
C THR A 22 -12.99 -22.22 36.07
N PRO A 23 -11.96 -22.17 35.21
CA PRO A 23 -11.90 -21.21 34.10
C PRO A 23 -13.11 -21.31 33.17
N GLN A 24 -13.63 -22.52 32.94
CA GLN A 24 -14.82 -22.75 32.13
C GLN A 24 -16.07 -22.09 32.73
N GLY A 25 -16.23 -22.19 34.07
CA GLY A 25 -17.34 -21.51 34.80
C GLY A 25 -17.25 -20.01 34.63
N LEU A 26 -16.04 -19.45 34.78
CA LEU A 26 -15.81 -18.01 34.58
C LEU A 26 -16.05 -17.62 33.11
N GLY A 27 -15.59 -18.38 32.13
CA GLY A 27 -15.83 -18.13 30.72
C GLY A 27 -17.33 -18.10 30.38
N ARG A 28 -18.14 -19.00 30.96
CA ARG A 28 -19.60 -18.98 30.78
C ARG A 28 -20.26 -17.75 31.41
N LEU A 29 -19.78 -17.32 32.58
CA LEU A 29 -20.26 -16.11 33.23
C LEU A 29 -19.96 -14.87 32.37
N LEU A 30 -18.69 -14.74 31.92
CA LEU A 30 -18.27 -13.63 31.05
C LEU A 30 -19.08 -13.61 29.74
N GLY A 31 -19.31 -14.79 29.12
CA GLY A 31 -20.14 -14.89 27.91
C GLY A 31 -21.57 -14.40 28.13
N ARG A 32 -22.21 -14.70 29.28
CA ARG A 32 -23.54 -14.18 29.63
C ARG A 32 -23.55 -12.65 29.85
N LEU A 33 -22.41 -12.10 30.27
CA LEU A 33 -22.22 -10.65 30.41
C LEU A 33 -21.78 -9.96 29.09
N GLY A 34 -21.76 -10.69 27.95
CA GLY A 34 -21.33 -10.14 26.67
C GLY A 34 -19.81 -9.95 26.55
N ILE A 35 -19.02 -10.47 27.50
CA ILE A 35 -17.57 -10.34 27.53
C ILE A 35 -16.96 -11.59 26.89
N THR A 36 -16.24 -11.41 25.80
CA THR A 36 -15.56 -12.49 25.06
C THR A 36 -14.07 -12.18 24.91
N SER A 37 -13.27 -13.23 24.73
CA SER A 37 -11.85 -13.05 24.42
C SER A 37 -11.70 -12.42 23.03
N GLN A 38 -11.12 -11.25 22.97
CA GLN A 38 -10.89 -10.53 21.72
C GLN A 38 -9.39 -10.47 21.44
N ARG A 39 -9.03 -10.61 20.17
CA ARG A 39 -7.65 -10.37 19.73
C ARG A 39 -7.36 -8.88 19.78
N GLY A 40 -6.35 -8.50 20.55
CA GLY A 40 -5.87 -7.12 20.55
C GLY A 40 -5.48 -6.66 19.15
N ARG A 41 -5.82 -5.42 18.81
CA ARG A 41 -5.41 -4.75 17.59
C ARG A 41 -4.47 -3.61 17.95
N HIS A 42 -3.44 -3.42 17.12
CA HIS A 42 -2.66 -2.20 17.25
C HIS A 42 -3.52 -1.01 16.85
N TYR A 43 -3.59 -0.03 17.73
CA TYR A 43 -4.13 1.29 17.40
C TYR A 43 -2.96 2.14 16.91
N LEU A 44 -2.96 2.48 15.64
CA LEU A 44 -1.99 3.38 15.04
C LEU A 44 -2.63 4.76 14.93
N HIS A 45 -1.96 5.74 15.49
CA HIS A 45 -2.30 7.14 15.33
C HIS A 45 -1.19 7.80 14.50
N SER A 46 -1.59 8.56 13.48
CA SER A 46 -0.63 9.35 12.74
C SER A 46 -0.21 10.57 13.58
N PRO A 47 1.08 10.80 13.77
CA PRO A 47 1.57 11.99 14.46
C PRO A 47 1.63 13.23 13.55
N ASP A 48 1.10 13.13 12.33
CA ASP A 48 1.17 14.20 11.33
C ASP A 48 0.33 15.40 11.79
N PRO A 49 0.90 16.59 11.97
CA PRO A 49 0.15 17.78 12.38
C PRO A 49 -0.87 18.22 11.30
N ASP A 50 -0.61 17.86 10.02
CA ASP A 50 -1.47 18.19 8.90
C ASP A 50 -2.43 17.05 8.52
N TYR A 51 -2.64 16.06 9.41
CA TYR A 51 -3.41 14.85 9.13
C TYR A 51 -4.78 15.16 8.52
N GLU A 52 -5.59 15.95 9.20
CA GLU A 52 -6.95 16.29 8.75
C GLU A 52 -6.95 17.06 7.43
N ALA A 53 -6.01 17.99 7.26
CA ALA A 53 -5.89 18.77 6.03
C ALA A 53 -5.50 17.89 4.83
N LYS A 54 -4.57 16.93 5.02
CA LYS A 54 -4.18 15.99 3.97
C LYS A 54 -5.31 15.04 3.61
N VAL A 55 -6.01 14.47 4.60
CA VAL A 55 -7.17 13.59 4.38
C VAL A 55 -8.28 14.34 3.64
N THR A 56 -8.56 15.59 4.03
CA THR A 56 -9.54 16.45 3.35
C THR A 56 -9.13 16.74 1.89
N ALA A 57 -7.86 17.02 1.65
CA ALA A 57 -7.35 17.26 0.29
C ALA A 57 -7.47 16.00 -0.60
N ILE A 58 -7.20 14.81 -0.04
CA ILE A 58 -7.36 13.53 -0.73
C ILE A 58 -8.85 13.27 -1.04
N ALA A 59 -9.74 13.52 -0.08
CA ALA A 59 -11.19 13.37 -0.27
C ALA A 59 -11.70 14.33 -1.36
N ALA A 60 -11.28 15.57 -1.34
CA ALA A 60 -11.62 16.56 -2.39
C ALA A 60 -11.10 16.15 -3.78
N ALA A 61 -9.87 15.62 -3.87
CA ALA A 61 -9.33 15.11 -5.12
C ALA A 61 -10.14 13.90 -5.63
N ARG A 62 -10.59 13.01 -4.74
CA ARG A 62 -11.45 11.88 -5.08
C ARG A 62 -12.82 12.33 -5.59
N GLN A 63 -13.42 13.32 -4.97
CA GLN A 63 -14.70 13.88 -5.43
C GLN A 63 -14.58 14.49 -6.82
N ARG A 64 -13.50 15.27 -7.10
CA ARG A 64 -13.25 15.81 -8.44
C ARG A 64 -13.07 14.71 -9.49
N ALA A 65 -12.30 13.69 -9.18
CA ALA A 65 -12.09 12.54 -10.09
C ALA A 65 -13.38 11.75 -10.33
N ALA A 66 -14.24 11.60 -9.33
CA ALA A 66 -15.53 10.95 -9.49
C ALA A 66 -16.52 11.78 -10.32
N ALA A 67 -16.49 13.10 -10.18
CA ALA A 67 -17.38 14.04 -10.92
C ALA A 67 -17.00 14.16 -12.41
N ASP A 68 -15.72 14.18 -12.74
CA ASP A 68 -15.23 14.26 -14.12
C ASP A 68 -13.95 13.42 -14.31
N PRO A 69 -14.08 12.09 -14.44
CA PRO A 69 -12.96 11.17 -14.54
C PRO A 69 -12.15 11.30 -15.85
N ALA A 70 -12.68 11.98 -16.85
CA ALA A 70 -11.95 12.25 -18.08
C ALA A 70 -10.91 13.35 -17.91
N ARG A 71 -11.20 14.37 -17.10
CA ARG A 71 -10.34 15.53 -16.89
C ARG A 71 -9.55 15.49 -15.58
N HIS A 72 -10.07 14.81 -14.56
CA HIS A 72 -9.46 14.71 -13.26
C HIS A 72 -9.23 13.26 -12.90
N VAL A 73 -7.97 12.87 -12.79
CA VAL A 73 -7.58 11.50 -12.42
C VAL A 73 -7.00 11.51 -11.02
N LEU A 74 -7.40 10.55 -10.20
CA LEU A 74 -6.79 10.32 -8.89
C LEU A 74 -6.15 8.95 -8.87
N LEU A 75 -4.87 8.91 -8.60
CA LEU A 75 -4.08 7.69 -8.48
C LEU A 75 -3.51 7.55 -7.06
N TYR A 76 -3.50 6.33 -6.54
CA TYR A 76 -2.76 5.95 -5.34
C TYR A 76 -1.51 5.20 -5.74
N LEU A 77 -0.35 5.78 -5.46
CA LEU A 77 0.96 5.22 -5.83
C LEU A 77 1.64 4.60 -4.61
N ASP A 78 2.33 3.49 -4.85
CA ASP A 78 3.16 2.82 -3.86
C ASP A 78 4.10 1.81 -4.53
N GLU A 79 5.10 1.32 -3.79
CA GLU A 79 6.04 0.32 -4.19
C GLU A 79 5.88 -0.96 -3.35
N VAL A 80 6.02 -2.09 -4.04
CA VAL A 80 6.09 -3.38 -3.36
C VAL A 80 7.33 -4.15 -3.78
N THR A 81 7.92 -4.84 -2.82
CA THR A 81 9.04 -5.75 -3.06
C THR A 81 8.56 -7.18 -2.91
N ILE A 82 8.83 -7.99 -3.93
CA ILE A 82 8.60 -9.43 -3.94
C ILE A 82 9.97 -10.13 -4.01
N GLY A 83 10.24 -10.96 -3.02
CA GLY A 83 11.44 -11.79 -2.98
C GLY A 83 11.30 -13.02 -3.90
N ARG A 84 12.44 -13.59 -4.29
CA ARG A 84 12.50 -14.90 -4.95
C ARG A 84 11.98 -16.01 -4.06
N GLN A 85 12.26 -15.91 -2.76
CA GLN A 85 11.88 -16.93 -1.79
C GLN A 85 10.39 -16.81 -1.46
N PRO A 86 9.63 -17.95 -1.46
CA PRO A 86 8.25 -17.93 -1.03
C PRO A 86 8.13 -17.58 0.45
N THR A 87 7.16 -16.79 0.79
CA THR A 87 6.77 -16.58 2.19
C THR A 87 5.79 -17.65 2.64
N LEU A 88 5.75 -17.92 3.95
CA LEU A 88 4.84 -18.93 4.51
C LEU A 88 3.48 -18.30 4.81
N ALA A 89 2.43 -19.07 4.55
CA ALA A 89 1.05 -18.72 4.90
C ALA A 89 0.27 -19.98 5.23
N ALA A 90 -0.90 -19.82 5.86
CA ALA A 90 -1.86 -20.90 6.03
C ALA A 90 -2.46 -21.28 4.67
N ALA A 91 -2.56 -22.58 4.41
CA ALA A 91 -3.23 -23.14 3.24
C ALA A 91 -4.05 -24.36 3.65
N TRP A 92 -5.05 -24.71 2.86
CA TRP A 92 -5.83 -25.91 3.07
C TRP A 92 -4.99 -27.13 2.69
N ALA A 93 -4.92 -28.12 3.59
CA ALA A 93 -4.24 -29.38 3.39
C ALA A 93 -4.98 -30.49 4.14
N ALA A 94 -4.72 -31.74 3.81
CA ALA A 94 -5.25 -32.88 4.57
C ALA A 94 -4.77 -32.81 6.02
N ARG A 95 -5.57 -33.35 6.94
CA ARG A 95 -5.20 -33.40 8.36
C ARG A 95 -3.93 -34.23 8.53
N GLY A 96 -2.92 -33.62 9.12
CA GLY A 96 -1.58 -34.23 9.29
C GLY A 96 -0.57 -33.81 8.22
N ASP A 97 -1.01 -33.26 7.08
CA ASP A 97 -0.13 -32.71 6.06
C ASP A 97 0.09 -31.22 6.30
N GLN A 98 1.34 -30.83 6.39
CA GLN A 98 1.69 -29.42 6.55
C GLN A 98 2.06 -28.85 5.18
N PRO A 99 1.42 -27.74 4.72
CA PRO A 99 1.81 -27.06 3.50
C PRO A 99 3.29 -26.68 3.53
N ARG A 100 4.01 -26.97 2.47
CA ARG A 100 5.45 -26.75 2.36
C ARG A 100 5.73 -25.88 1.16
N ALA A 101 6.67 -24.92 1.32
CA ALA A 101 7.22 -24.14 0.25
C ALA A 101 8.70 -24.50 0.06
N ARG A 102 9.10 -24.79 -1.17
CA ARG A 102 10.49 -25.03 -1.50
C ARG A 102 11.24 -23.70 -1.52
N ARG A 103 12.31 -23.59 -0.75
CA ARG A 103 13.27 -22.49 -0.86
C ARG A 103 14.38 -22.84 -1.84
N SER A 104 14.79 -21.86 -2.61
CA SER A 104 16.01 -21.95 -3.42
C SER A 104 17.25 -21.79 -2.51
N TYR A 105 18.33 -22.46 -2.88
CA TYR A 105 19.66 -22.23 -2.29
C TYR A 105 20.31 -20.92 -2.79
N ARG A 106 19.74 -20.32 -3.84
CA ARG A 106 20.21 -19.04 -4.40
C ARG A 106 19.83 -17.88 -3.50
N GLU A 107 20.56 -16.77 -3.62
CA GLU A 107 20.23 -15.53 -2.93
C GLU A 107 18.81 -15.06 -3.21
N ASP A 108 18.19 -14.41 -2.22
CA ASP A 108 16.85 -13.87 -2.34
C ASP A 108 16.87 -12.61 -3.23
N THR A 109 16.77 -12.83 -4.53
CA THR A 109 16.71 -11.74 -5.50
C THR A 109 15.38 -11.02 -5.38
N LEU A 110 15.45 -9.72 -5.13
CA LEU A 110 14.28 -8.86 -4.98
C LEU A 110 13.78 -8.34 -6.32
N THR A 111 12.48 -8.41 -6.53
CA THR A 111 11.77 -7.76 -7.64
C THR A 111 10.91 -6.64 -7.07
N ARG A 112 11.14 -5.41 -7.51
CA ARG A 112 10.35 -4.25 -7.09
C ARG A 112 9.30 -3.93 -8.14
N LEU A 113 8.10 -3.64 -7.68
CA LEU A 113 6.99 -3.16 -8.49
C LEU A 113 6.66 -1.75 -8.02
N LEU A 114 6.60 -0.83 -8.96
CA LEU A 114 6.02 0.49 -8.79
C LEU A 114 4.61 0.42 -9.37
N GLY A 115 3.62 0.84 -8.63
CA GLY A 115 2.23 0.78 -9.08
C GLY A 115 1.44 2.02 -8.72
N ALA A 116 0.40 2.29 -9.53
CA ALA A 116 -0.57 3.34 -9.30
C ALA A 116 -1.98 2.80 -9.56
N LEU A 117 -2.83 2.87 -8.56
CA LEU A 117 -4.24 2.44 -8.60
C LEU A 117 -5.13 3.65 -8.91
N ASP A 118 -5.87 3.59 -9.99
CA ASP A 118 -6.90 4.57 -10.31
C ASP A 118 -8.09 4.40 -9.36
N ALA A 119 -8.41 5.48 -8.66
CA ALA A 119 -9.42 5.51 -7.60
C ALA A 119 -10.86 5.36 -8.11
N VAL A 120 -11.10 5.59 -9.40
CA VAL A 120 -12.43 5.56 -10.02
C VAL A 120 -12.65 4.31 -10.85
N SER A 121 -11.65 3.93 -11.65
CA SER A 121 -11.78 2.78 -12.55
C SER A 121 -11.28 1.46 -11.94
N GLY A 122 -10.43 1.50 -10.91
CA GLY A 122 -9.75 0.32 -10.38
C GLY A 122 -8.61 -0.18 -11.28
N ARG A 123 -8.28 0.53 -12.35
CA ARG A 123 -7.14 0.22 -13.20
C ARG A 123 -5.85 0.36 -12.42
N VAL A 124 -4.92 -0.57 -12.63
CA VAL A 124 -3.59 -0.52 -12.04
C VAL A 124 -2.54 -0.31 -13.12
N HIS A 125 -1.83 0.80 -13.05
CA HIS A 125 -0.59 1.01 -13.79
C HIS A 125 0.54 0.39 -12.99
N ALA A 126 1.39 -0.39 -13.61
CA ALA A 126 2.51 -1.01 -12.92
C ALA A 126 3.76 -1.08 -13.79
N SER A 127 4.91 -0.98 -13.15
CA SER A 127 6.22 -1.14 -13.77
C SER A 127 7.13 -1.95 -12.85
N ARG A 128 7.80 -2.96 -13.42
CA ARG A 128 8.76 -3.78 -12.70
C ARG A 128 10.18 -3.21 -12.81
N ALA A 129 10.90 -3.23 -11.71
CA ALA A 129 12.27 -2.72 -11.65
C ALA A 129 13.15 -3.52 -10.68
N SER A 130 14.46 -3.43 -10.83
CA SER A 130 15.41 -3.87 -9.80
C SER A 130 15.60 -2.81 -8.70
N ARG A 131 15.51 -1.54 -9.09
CA ARG A 131 15.59 -0.35 -8.22
C ARG A 131 14.58 0.69 -8.67
N ILE A 132 13.98 1.40 -7.71
CA ILE A 132 13.22 2.61 -7.97
C ILE A 132 14.19 3.79 -7.94
N THR A 133 14.20 4.56 -9.01
CA THR A 133 15.08 5.72 -9.21
C THR A 133 14.30 6.86 -9.85
N VAL A 134 14.77 8.10 -9.72
CA VAL A 134 14.13 9.27 -10.34
C VAL A 134 13.86 9.07 -11.85
N PRO A 135 14.83 8.62 -12.67
CA PRO A 135 14.55 8.36 -14.10
C PRO A 135 13.45 7.32 -14.35
N ARG A 136 13.28 6.36 -13.44
CA ARG A 136 12.19 5.38 -13.56
C ARG A 136 10.84 5.96 -13.17
N LEU A 137 10.81 6.80 -12.14
CA LEU A 137 9.59 7.52 -11.75
C LEU A 137 9.14 8.47 -12.87
N VAL A 138 10.06 9.22 -13.48
CA VAL A 138 9.73 10.09 -14.64
C VAL A 138 9.13 9.28 -15.79
N ARG A 139 9.77 8.16 -16.18
CA ARG A 139 9.22 7.28 -17.24
C ARG A 139 7.89 6.67 -16.88
N PHE A 140 7.70 6.30 -15.61
CA PHE A 140 6.43 5.79 -15.13
C PHE A 140 5.34 6.86 -15.24
N PHE A 141 5.62 8.09 -14.82
CA PHE A 141 4.68 9.20 -14.94
C PHE A 141 4.39 9.58 -16.40
N GLN A 142 5.37 9.51 -17.28
CA GLN A 142 5.13 9.67 -18.73
C GLN A 142 4.16 8.61 -19.26
N ALA A 143 4.34 7.33 -18.87
CA ALA A 143 3.44 6.26 -19.27
C ALA A 143 2.03 6.42 -18.68
N VAL A 144 1.93 6.91 -17.44
CA VAL A 144 0.65 7.26 -16.82
C VAL A 144 -0.03 8.39 -17.60
N VAL A 145 0.66 9.49 -17.87
CA VAL A 145 0.11 10.60 -18.63
C VAL A 145 -0.36 10.16 -20.02
N ALA A 146 0.41 9.34 -20.70
CA ALA A 146 0.02 8.78 -22.01
C ALA A 146 -1.26 7.91 -21.95
N ALA A 147 -1.56 7.31 -20.79
CA ALA A 147 -2.77 6.53 -20.58
C ALA A 147 -4.03 7.39 -20.31
N TYR A 148 -3.85 8.67 -20.03
CA TYR A 148 -4.94 9.64 -19.77
C TYR A 148 -4.76 10.90 -20.62
N PRO A 149 -4.88 10.81 -21.95
CA PRO A 149 -4.53 11.90 -22.86
C PRO A 149 -5.42 13.15 -22.74
N HIS A 150 -6.59 13.01 -22.12
CA HIS A 150 -7.55 14.10 -21.92
C HIS A 150 -7.54 14.67 -20.49
N ALA A 151 -6.69 14.12 -19.62
CA ALA A 151 -6.62 14.58 -18.24
C ALA A 151 -5.98 15.97 -18.17
N ALA A 152 -6.72 16.90 -17.59
CA ALA A 152 -6.19 18.23 -17.25
C ALA A 152 -5.30 18.16 -16.00
N THR A 153 -5.59 17.22 -15.11
CA THR A 153 -4.85 17.02 -13.85
C THR A 153 -4.85 15.56 -13.47
N ILE A 154 -3.68 15.05 -13.14
CA ILE A 154 -3.49 13.71 -12.55
C ILE A 154 -2.95 13.91 -11.14
N THR A 155 -3.81 13.77 -10.14
CA THR A 155 -3.39 13.82 -8.73
C THR A 155 -2.86 12.45 -8.33
N VAL A 156 -1.64 12.41 -7.82
CA VAL A 156 -0.99 11.17 -7.35
C VAL A 156 -0.82 11.27 -5.83
N VAL A 157 -1.59 10.46 -5.11
CA VAL A 157 -1.45 10.27 -3.67
C VAL A 157 -0.35 9.24 -3.42
N LEU A 158 0.61 9.57 -2.56
CA LEU A 158 1.80 8.78 -2.33
C LEU A 158 2.33 8.98 -0.91
N ASP A 159 3.21 8.11 -0.45
CA ASP A 159 3.87 8.25 0.84
C ASP A 159 4.91 9.39 0.85
N ASN A 160 5.49 9.63 2.03
CA ASN A 160 6.50 10.67 2.21
C ASN A 160 7.93 10.17 1.92
N TRP A 161 8.10 9.13 1.10
CA TRP A 161 9.44 8.69 0.72
C TRP A 161 10.15 9.80 -0.05
N PRO A 162 11.35 10.25 0.41
CA PRO A 162 12.00 11.44 -0.14
C PRO A 162 12.20 11.42 -1.65
N VAL A 163 12.40 10.24 -2.27
CA VAL A 163 12.63 10.12 -3.71
C VAL A 163 11.45 10.65 -4.54
N HIS A 164 10.23 10.61 -3.99
CA HIS A 164 9.05 11.15 -4.64
C HIS A 164 9.06 12.68 -4.75
N PHE A 165 9.87 13.34 -3.93
CA PHE A 165 10.00 14.79 -3.88
C PHE A 165 11.39 15.27 -4.30
N HIS A 166 12.17 14.40 -4.94
CA HIS A 166 13.51 14.78 -5.41
C HIS A 166 13.40 15.91 -6.45
N PRO A 167 14.21 16.97 -6.34
CA PRO A 167 14.15 18.11 -7.29
C PRO A 167 14.22 17.70 -8.76
N ASP A 168 15.02 16.69 -9.10
CA ASP A 168 15.12 16.15 -10.46
C ASP A 168 13.81 15.52 -10.95
N LEU A 169 12.99 14.94 -10.06
CA LEU A 169 11.66 14.47 -10.42
C LEU A 169 10.70 15.64 -10.61
N LEU A 170 10.74 16.58 -9.68
CA LEU A 170 9.82 17.72 -9.68
C LEU A 170 10.00 18.61 -10.90
N CYS A 171 11.21 18.71 -11.48
CA CYS A 171 11.42 19.51 -12.69
C CYS A 171 10.73 18.94 -13.94
N ALA A 172 10.32 17.66 -13.92
CA ALA A 172 9.57 17.05 -15.00
C ALA A 172 8.07 17.30 -14.94
N LEU A 173 7.56 17.79 -13.80
CA LEU A 173 6.14 17.98 -13.53
C LEU A 173 5.75 19.45 -13.76
N VAL A 174 4.44 19.69 -13.96
CA VAL A 174 3.96 21.07 -13.90
C VAL A 174 4.29 21.67 -12.53
N PRO A 175 4.77 22.92 -12.48
CA PRO A 175 5.04 23.58 -11.22
C PRO A 175 3.80 23.59 -10.32
N GLN A 176 3.96 23.15 -9.09
CA GLN A 176 2.88 23.16 -8.11
C GLN A 176 3.37 23.71 -6.77
N THR A 177 2.49 24.46 -6.12
CA THR A 177 2.67 24.82 -4.72
C THR A 177 1.96 23.80 -3.86
N SER A 178 2.69 23.07 -3.02
CA SER A 178 2.09 22.18 -2.03
C SER A 178 1.92 22.95 -0.72
N PRO A 179 0.72 22.95 -0.12
CA PRO A 179 0.53 23.53 1.21
C PRO A 179 1.17 22.70 2.31
N PHE A 180 1.60 21.47 2.00
CA PHE A 180 2.14 20.54 2.98
C PHE A 180 3.67 20.54 2.95
N PRO A 181 4.33 20.53 4.12
CA PRO A 181 5.77 20.45 4.21
C PRO A 181 6.27 19.13 3.59
N ARG A 182 7.43 19.19 2.95
CA ARG A 182 8.12 18.03 2.39
C ARG A 182 9.36 17.76 3.24
N TYR A 183 9.46 16.54 3.74
CA TYR A 183 10.66 16.14 4.42
C TYR A 183 11.69 15.64 3.40
N LEU A 184 12.77 16.40 3.23
CA LEU A 184 13.91 15.99 2.41
C LEU A 184 15.12 15.81 3.33
N PRO A 185 15.95 14.77 3.11
CA PRO A 185 17.18 14.62 3.84
C PRO A 185 18.09 15.87 3.68
N PRO A 186 18.76 16.34 4.72
CA PRO A 186 19.65 17.52 4.62
C PRO A 186 20.77 17.38 3.58
N SER A 187 21.17 16.15 3.25
CA SER A 187 22.16 15.86 2.23
C SER A 187 21.64 15.91 0.79
N TRP A 188 20.33 16.10 0.60
CA TRP A 188 19.75 16.12 -0.73
C TRP A 188 19.81 17.51 -1.35
N PRO A 189 19.91 17.60 -2.70
CA PRO A 189 19.94 18.88 -3.38
C PRO A 189 18.62 19.64 -3.18
N THR A 190 18.69 20.95 -3.09
CA THR A 190 17.53 21.84 -3.03
C THR A 190 17.05 22.26 -4.42
N ALA A 191 17.88 22.06 -5.44
CA ALA A 191 17.58 22.35 -6.84
C ALA A 191 17.86 21.12 -7.73
N PRO A 192 17.18 20.99 -8.87
CA PRO A 192 17.43 19.91 -9.79
C PRO A 192 18.84 20.01 -10.43
N HIS A 193 19.42 18.85 -10.72
CA HIS A 193 20.69 18.78 -11.43
C HIS A 193 20.53 19.33 -12.85
N PRO A 194 21.51 20.06 -13.41
CA PRO A 194 21.42 20.62 -14.79
C PRO A 194 21.08 19.59 -15.86
N THR A 195 21.61 18.39 -15.76
CA THR A 195 21.28 17.29 -16.67
C THR A 195 19.81 16.88 -16.58
N ALA A 196 19.21 16.87 -15.38
CA ALA A 196 17.80 16.57 -15.19
C ALA A 196 16.93 17.67 -15.82
N VAL A 197 17.28 18.92 -15.62
CA VAL A 197 16.59 20.07 -16.26
C VAL A 197 16.66 19.97 -17.77
N ALA A 198 17.85 19.71 -18.34
CA ALA A 198 18.04 19.55 -19.78
C ALA A 198 17.22 18.36 -20.35
N THR A 199 17.08 17.29 -19.58
CA THR A 199 16.43 16.05 -20.05
C THR A 199 14.91 16.10 -19.82
N TRP A 200 14.44 16.64 -18.70
CA TRP A 200 13.05 16.52 -18.25
C TRP A 200 12.33 17.85 -17.98
N GLY A 201 13.06 18.97 -17.88
CA GLY A 201 12.47 20.26 -17.52
C GLY A 201 11.42 20.79 -18.50
N GLY A 202 11.41 20.30 -19.75
CA GLY A 202 10.41 20.65 -20.77
C GLY A 202 9.19 19.71 -20.81
N LEU A 203 9.14 18.64 -19.99
CA LEU A 203 8.05 17.65 -20.06
C LEU A 203 6.71 18.22 -19.54
N ALA A 204 6.75 19.05 -18.52
CA ALA A 204 5.58 19.68 -17.90
C ALA A 204 4.40 18.69 -17.70
N LEU A 205 4.70 17.50 -17.14
CA LEU A 205 3.69 16.47 -16.93
C LEU A 205 2.59 16.98 -16.00
N PRO A 206 1.27 16.83 -16.34
CA PRO A 206 0.15 17.36 -15.56
C PRO A 206 -0.12 16.54 -14.29
N ILE A 207 0.95 16.24 -13.57
CA ILE A 207 0.93 15.44 -12.33
C ILE A 207 1.07 16.35 -11.13
N GLN A 208 0.15 16.19 -10.18
CA GLN A 208 0.17 16.84 -8.88
C GLN A 208 0.38 15.83 -7.78
N LEU A 209 1.45 15.96 -7.02
CA LEU A 209 1.78 15.06 -5.92
C LEU A 209 1.04 15.51 -4.65
N LEU A 210 0.35 14.57 -4.02
CA LEU A 210 -0.39 14.78 -2.78
C LEU A 210 0.12 13.79 -1.72
N PRO A 211 0.89 14.27 -0.72
CA PRO A 211 1.46 13.39 0.28
C PRO A 211 0.39 12.82 1.22
N LEU A 212 0.50 11.54 1.54
CA LEU A 212 -0.23 10.92 2.62
C LEU A 212 0.18 11.50 3.98
N PRO A 213 -0.69 11.46 4.99
CA PRO A 213 -0.25 11.73 6.36
C PRO A 213 0.87 10.78 6.77
N THR A 214 1.81 11.27 7.55
CA THR A 214 2.95 10.51 8.02
C THR A 214 2.48 9.27 8.80
N TYR A 215 3.09 8.11 8.54
CA TYR A 215 2.71 6.81 9.11
C TYR A 215 1.24 6.39 8.91
N ALA A 216 0.55 6.90 7.89
CA ALA A 216 -0.84 6.56 7.59
C ALA A 216 -0.96 5.67 6.34
N SER A 217 -0.19 4.59 6.24
CA SER A 217 -0.25 3.64 5.12
C SER A 217 -1.64 3.02 4.92
N TRP A 218 -2.45 2.93 6.01
CA TRP A 218 -3.85 2.47 5.92
C TRP A 218 -4.74 3.36 5.05
N ALA A 219 -4.34 4.62 4.84
CA ALA A 219 -5.03 5.56 3.96
C ALA A 219 -4.63 5.38 2.48
N ASN A 220 -3.72 4.45 2.16
CA ASN A 220 -3.32 4.12 0.81
C ASN A 220 -3.98 2.82 0.32
N PRO A 221 -5.07 2.86 -0.47
CA PRO A 221 -5.79 1.67 -0.91
C PRO A 221 -4.96 0.68 -1.72
N ILE A 222 -3.91 1.12 -2.42
CA ILE A 222 -3.04 0.24 -3.22
C ILE A 222 -2.29 -0.79 -2.35
N GLU A 223 -2.11 -0.51 -1.06
CA GLU A 223 -1.56 -1.48 -0.11
C GLU A 223 -2.38 -2.78 -0.06
N LYS A 224 -3.70 -2.69 -0.25
CA LYS A 224 -4.56 -3.87 -0.35
C LYS A 224 -4.33 -4.62 -1.67
N VAL A 225 -4.01 -3.93 -2.75
CA VAL A 225 -3.63 -4.56 -4.03
C VAL A 225 -2.37 -5.40 -3.82
N TRP A 226 -1.36 -4.84 -3.13
CA TRP A 226 -0.13 -5.56 -2.81
C TRP A 226 -0.36 -6.73 -1.85
N ARG A 227 -1.27 -6.59 -0.90
CA ARG A 227 -1.70 -7.70 -0.05
C ARG A 227 -2.27 -8.84 -0.89
N LYS A 228 -3.18 -8.52 -1.83
CA LYS A 228 -3.76 -9.49 -2.74
C LYS A 228 -2.70 -10.16 -3.61
N LEU A 229 -1.78 -9.39 -4.17
CA LEU A 229 -0.64 -9.93 -4.94
C LEU A 229 0.18 -10.92 -4.13
N ARG A 230 0.51 -10.59 -2.86
CA ARG A 230 1.24 -11.51 -1.98
C ARG A 230 0.45 -12.76 -1.65
N GLN A 231 -0.87 -12.66 -1.45
CA GLN A 231 -1.75 -13.81 -1.23
C GLN A 231 -1.81 -14.71 -2.45
N ASP A 232 -1.90 -14.14 -3.64
CA ASP A 232 -2.07 -14.89 -4.88
C ASP A 232 -0.75 -15.50 -5.40
N LEU A 233 0.38 -14.80 -5.23
CA LEU A 233 1.66 -15.17 -5.84
C LEU A 233 2.88 -15.13 -4.89
N GLY A 234 2.80 -14.49 -3.73
CA GLY A 234 3.95 -14.36 -2.83
C GLY A 234 4.08 -15.50 -1.83
N HIS A 235 2.94 -16.09 -1.44
CA HIS A 235 2.90 -17.17 -0.46
C HIS A 235 3.00 -18.53 -1.13
N LEU A 236 3.83 -19.41 -0.55
CA LEU A 236 3.95 -20.82 -0.93
C LEU A 236 4.19 -21.07 -2.44
N HIS A 237 4.65 -20.09 -3.19
CA HIS A 237 4.84 -20.23 -4.64
C HIS A 237 5.96 -21.25 -4.98
N PRO A 238 5.85 -21.99 -6.11
CA PRO A 238 6.82 -23.01 -6.48
C PRO A 238 8.03 -22.48 -7.27
N PHE A 239 8.11 -21.16 -7.52
CA PHE A 239 9.03 -20.55 -8.50
C PHE A 239 10.37 -20.09 -7.89
N ALA A 240 10.75 -20.55 -6.68
CA ALA A 240 11.97 -20.09 -6.02
C ALA A 240 13.25 -20.34 -6.85
N ASP A 241 13.30 -21.42 -7.63
CA ASP A 241 14.41 -21.76 -8.52
C ASP A 241 14.29 -21.17 -9.93
N ASP A 242 13.10 -20.65 -10.29
CA ASP A 242 12.79 -20.08 -11.61
C ASP A 242 12.33 -18.62 -11.48
N LEU A 243 13.29 -17.71 -11.29
CA LEU A 243 13.00 -16.27 -11.18
C LEU A 243 12.37 -15.66 -12.46
N PRO A 244 12.77 -16.05 -13.69
CA PRO A 244 12.08 -15.62 -14.89
C PRO A 244 10.59 -15.98 -14.88
N ARG A 245 10.24 -17.20 -14.46
CA ARG A 245 8.85 -17.65 -14.35
C ARG A 245 8.09 -16.86 -13.28
N LEU A 246 8.66 -16.67 -12.10
CA LEU A 246 8.04 -15.83 -11.06
C LEU A 246 7.73 -14.43 -11.61
N ARG A 247 8.65 -13.82 -12.32
CA ARG A 247 8.46 -12.50 -12.91
C ARG A 247 7.39 -12.48 -13.99
N ALA A 248 7.30 -13.52 -14.81
CA ALA A 248 6.24 -13.67 -15.81
C ALA A 248 4.85 -13.80 -15.15
N GLU A 249 4.76 -14.54 -14.06
CA GLU A 249 3.49 -14.67 -13.29
C GLU A 249 3.10 -13.33 -12.64
N LEU A 250 4.06 -12.56 -12.12
CA LEU A 250 3.81 -11.21 -11.61
C LEU A 250 3.29 -10.27 -12.71
N ASP A 251 3.93 -10.29 -13.88
CA ASP A 251 3.52 -9.47 -15.02
C ASP A 251 2.12 -9.88 -15.50
N ALA A 252 1.83 -11.18 -15.59
CA ALA A 252 0.51 -11.70 -15.94
C ALA A 252 -0.58 -11.35 -14.91
N TRP A 253 -0.24 -11.39 -13.62
CA TRP A 253 -1.16 -10.98 -12.55
C TRP A 253 -1.51 -9.50 -12.66
N LEU A 254 -0.53 -8.63 -12.87
CA LEU A 254 -0.73 -7.20 -13.05
C LEU A 254 -1.53 -6.88 -14.32
N ALA A 255 -1.30 -7.60 -15.41
CA ALA A 255 -2.01 -7.42 -16.67
C ALA A 255 -3.54 -7.59 -16.54
N ARG A 256 -4.02 -8.38 -15.56
CA ARG A 256 -5.46 -8.51 -15.27
C ARG A 256 -6.12 -7.18 -14.88
N TYR A 257 -5.35 -6.26 -14.35
CA TYR A 257 -5.82 -4.97 -13.86
C TYR A 257 -5.41 -3.78 -14.73
N HIS A 258 -4.90 -4.02 -15.95
CA HIS A 258 -4.61 -2.95 -16.90
C HIS A 258 -5.85 -2.30 -17.50
N ARG A 259 -7.04 -2.88 -17.25
CA ARG A 259 -8.35 -2.36 -17.65
C ARG A 259 -9.16 -2.01 -16.39
N PRO A 260 -10.28 -1.28 -16.53
CA PRO A 260 -11.18 -1.03 -15.41
C PRO A 260 -11.54 -2.30 -14.65
N ALA A 261 -11.46 -2.26 -13.33
CA ALA A 261 -11.62 -3.41 -12.45
C ALA A 261 -12.53 -3.09 -11.24
N PRO A 262 -13.87 -3.09 -11.43
CA PRO A 262 -14.82 -2.77 -10.36
C PRO A 262 -14.70 -3.69 -9.15
N ASP A 263 -14.37 -4.97 -9.37
CA ASP A 263 -14.15 -5.92 -8.27
C ASP A 263 -12.95 -5.55 -7.42
N LEU A 264 -11.90 -5.01 -8.05
CA LEU A 264 -10.74 -4.51 -7.32
C LEU A 264 -11.11 -3.28 -6.49
N LEU A 265 -11.91 -2.36 -7.03
CA LEU A 265 -12.40 -1.19 -6.27
C LEU A 265 -13.18 -1.62 -5.02
N ARG A 266 -14.07 -2.61 -5.14
CA ARG A 266 -14.78 -3.18 -3.98
C ARG A 266 -13.81 -3.80 -2.97
N TYR A 267 -12.86 -4.59 -3.44
CA TYR A 267 -11.86 -5.23 -2.58
C TYR A 267 -11.00 -4.22 -1.81
N VAL A 268 -10.58 -3.14 -2.44
CA VAL A 268 -9.76 -2.11 -1.78
C VAL A 268 -10.59 -1.12 -0.95
N GLY A 269 -11.92 -1.13 -1.08
CA GLY A 269 -12.84 -0.25 -0.33
C GLY A 269 -12.97 1.15 -0.95
N LEU A 270 -12.81 1.27 -2.26
CA LEU A 270 -13.02 2.51 -3.00
C LEU A 270 -14.38 2.56 -3.71
N ALA A 271 -15.03 1.43 -3.97
CA ALA A 271 -16.39 1.43 -4.49
C ALA A 271 -17.36 2.02 -3.45
N SER A 272 -18.31 2.84 -3.88
CA SER A 272 -19.46 3.24 -3.06
C SER A 272 -20.25 1.96 -2.69
N HIS A 273 -20.64 1.85 -1.43
CA HIS A 273 -21.67 0.89 -1.04
C HIS A 273 -23.00 1.51 -1.47
N ASP A 274 -23.58 0.98 -2.54
CA ASP A 274 -24.98 1.20 -2.87
C ASP A 274 -25.86 0.52 -1.81
#